data_669596882caea64a6afa435cbbd36fa6
#
_entry.id   669596882caea64a6afa435cbbd36fa6
#
_cell.length_a   1.000
_cell.length_b   1.000
_cell.length_c   1.000
_cell.angle_alpha   90.00
_cell.angle_beta   90.00
_cell.angle_gamma   90.00
#
_symmetry.space_group_name_H-M   'P 1'
#
loop_
_entity.id
_entity.type
_entity.pdbx_description
1 polymer ?
#
loop_
_entity_poly.entity_id
_entity_poly.type
_entity_poly.pdbx_seq_one_letter_code
_entity_poly.pdbx_strand_id
1 'polypeptide(L)'
;VSDRNNSKHASRVAGTGSGVSASSRISDLARKATVKKSDSLRILWYSNAPFTGTGYGVQTADTCQRLKEAGHEVAIACNYGLAGSTSTWNGLKLYPQGNGVYSDDVLAAHYMDWANGSNLSPLAITLFDVWPLNPVFLSKIPRILSWCPIDHLPIPPAVASFLALENVTPLAMSKFGHDLMLKAGLDAHYAPHGVAPAFTPKTSVNGLSGRDFMQVDDDAFVVMMNAANKGAVPCRKAFGENLLAFSIFAADKPDAVLYMHTENRGSSGGINLESLCQAVSLKPHQVRFVDQYAYRVGIPQEVLATLYSSADVLLSASMGEGFGVPVIEAQACGTPVIVSNFTAQPELVGDGWIVDSQPWWNPLQEAWFCTPSVKDIVHALNEAYERRTKHSAKAVEFASQYSAERVFKEYWKPILRTFA
;
A
#
# COMPACT_ATOMS: atom_id res chain seq x y z
N VAL A 1 -69.11 -17.89 35.18
CA VAL A 1 -69.70 -17.11 36.27
C VAL A 1 -69.12 -15.68 36.11
N SER A 2 -69.93 -14.87 35.47
CA SER A 2 -70.51 -13.57 35.81
C SER A 2 -69.52 -12.48 36.16
N ASP A 3 -69.63 -11.32 35.79
CA ASP A 3 -70.62 -10.42 35.17
C ASP A 3 -70.20 -8.97 35.49
N ARG A 4 -70.40 -8.09 34.48
CA ARG A 4 -70.87 -6.70 34.58
C ARG A 4 -70.00 -5.58 35.19
N ASN A 5 -69.73 -4.60 34.42
CA ASN A 5 -70.42 -3.42 33.93
C ASN A 5 -69.91 -2.06 34.42
N ASN A 6 -69.85 -1.13 33.47
CA ASN A 6 -70.16 0.31 33.53
C ASN A 6 -69.11 1.28 34.08
N SER A 7 -68.84 2.40 33.56
CA SER A 7 -69.35 3.34 32.53
C SER A 7 -68.49 4.64 32.57
N LYS A 8 -68.35 5.26 31.41
CA LYS A 8 -68.26 6.69 31.13
C LYS A 8 -67.37 7.63 31.97
N HIS A 9 -66.33 8.22 31.35
CA HIS A 9 -66.41 9.70 31.12
C HIS A 9 -65.44 10.14 30.02
N ALA A 10 -65.94 10.95 29.12
CA ALA A 10 -65.20 11.62 28.07
C ALA A 10 -64.54 12.90 28.58
N SER A 11 -63.33 13.19 28.14
CA SER A 11 -62.87 14.59 28.01
C SER A 11 -61.97 14.73 26.80
N ARG A 12 -62.36 15.61 25.89
CA ARG A 12 -61.63 16.09 24.72
C ARG A 12 -60.44 16.89 25.18
N VAL A 13 -59.25 16.62 24.60
CA VAL A 13 -58.19 17.61 24.44
C VAL A 13 -57.69 17.53 23.00
N ALA A 14 -57.83 18.63 22.26
CA ALA A 14 -57.33 18.82 20.93
C ALA A 14 -55.83 19.07 20.97
N GLY A 15 -55.07 18.25 20.26
CA GLY A 15 -53.64 18.44 20.02
C GLY A 15 -53.38 18.50 18.52
N THR A 16 -53.07 19.68 18.01
CA THR A 16 -52.66 19.93 16.62
C THR A 16 -51.31 19.29 16.34
N GLY A 17 -51.29 18.13 15.74
CA GLY A 17 -50.09 17.48 15.19
C GLY A 17 -50.01 17.80 13.70
N SER A 18 -49.04 18.61 13.30
CA SER A 18 -48.66 18.85 11.91
C SER A 18 -48.17 17.55 11.26
N GLY A 19 -49.05 16.91 10.53
CA GLY A 19 -48.72 15.72 9.75
C GLY A 19 -47.82 16.07 8.55
N VAL A 20 -46.53 15.80 8.66
CA VAL A 20 -45.68 15.75 7.47
C VAL A 20 -46.11 14.51 6.68
N SER A 21 -46.66 14.73 5.47
CA SER A 21 -47.24 13.67 4.66
C SER A 21 -46.19 12.61 4.25
N ALA A 22 -46.60 11.34 4.18
CA ALA A 22 -45.76 10.23 3.71
C ALA A 22 -45.17 10.49 2.32
N SER A 23 -45.86 11.33 1.50
CA SER A 23 -45.42 11.75 0.18
C SER A 23 -44.13 12.59 0.21
N SER A 24 -43.90 13.46 1.21
CA SER A 24 -42.65 14.24 1.35
C SER A 24 -41.45 13.37 1.74
N ARG A 25 -41.68 12.36 2.55
CA ARG A 25 -40.58 11.40 2.93
C ARG A 25 -40.16 10.50 1.78
N ILE A 26 -41.09 10.09 0.92
CA ILE A 26 -40.83 9.29 -0.28
C ILE A 26 -40.08 10.13 -1.33
N SER A 27 -40.47 11.43 -1.50
CA SER A 27 -39.74 12.31 -2.41
C SER A 27 -38.32 12.66 -1.93
N ASP A 28 -38.10 12.79 -0.61
CA ASP A 28 -36.79 13.04 -0.04
C ASP A 28 -35.88 11.77 -0.09
N LEU A 29 -36.46 10.58 0.08
CA LEU A 29 -35.75 9.31 -0.12
C LEU A 29 -35.42 9.08 -1.60
N ALA A 30 -36.34 9.40 -2.51
CA ALA A 30 -36.08 9.32 -3.95
C ALA A 30 -35.07 10.37 -4.41
N ARG A 31 -35.05 11.57 -3.87
CA ARG A 31 -34.05 12.61 -4.13
C ARG A 31 -32.65 12.20 -3.59
N LYS A 32 -32.58 11.59 -2.38
CA LYS A 32 -31.31 11.05 -1.84
C LYS A 32 -30.79 9.84 -2.65
N ALA A 33 -31.69 9.01 -3.20
CA ALA A 33 -31.32 7.88 -4.05
C ALA A 33 -30.86 8.34 -5.45
N THR A 34 -31.45 9.39 -6.03
CA THR A 34 -31.04 9.91 -7.34
C THR A 34 -29.72 10.68 -7.31
N VAL A 35 -29.40 11.39 -6.21
CA VAL A 35 -28.09 12.07 -6.07
C VAL A 35 -26.93 11.06 -5.89
N LYS A 36 -27.18 9.87 -5.30
CA LYS A 36 -26.17 8.81 -5.19
C LYS A 36 -25.84 8.11 -6.52
N LYS A 37 -26.69 8.15 -7.51
CA LYS A 37 -26.53 7.44 -8.79
C LYS A 37 -25.68 8.21 -9.81
N SER A 38 -25.52 9.51 -9.66
CA SER A 38 -24.76 10.36 -10.58
C SER A 38 -23.24 10.29 -10.41
N ASP A 39 -22.75 9.95 -9.21
CA ASP A 39 -21.30 9.91 -8.89
C ASP A 39 -20.71 8.49 -8.95
N SER A 40 -21.51 7.46 -9.30
CA SER A 40 -21.04 6.07 -9.33
C SER A 40 -20.41 5.72 -10.68
N LEU A 41 -19.31 4.98 -10.62
CA LEU A 41 -18.53 4.50 -11.77
C LEU A 41 -18.57 2.98 -11.85
N ARG A 42 -18.29 2.45 -13.04
CA ARG A 42 -18.02 1.04 -13.27
C ARG A 42 -16.52 0.86 -13.46
N ILE A 43 -15.82 0.39 -12.42
CA ILE A 43 -14.37 0.37 -12.33
C ILE A 43 -13.83 -1.02 -12.61
N LEU A 44 -12.89 -1.14 -13.57
CA LEU A 44 -12.01 -2.28 -13.67
C LEU A 44 -10.66 -1.91 -13.07
N TRP A 45 -10.32 -2.53 -11.95
CA TRP A 45 -9.03 -2.36 -11.29
C TRP A 45 -8.02 -3.37 -11.81
N TYR A 46 -6.88 -2.92 -12.32
CA TYR A 46 -5.82 -3.79 -12.82
C TYR A 46 -4.59 -3.73 -11.90
N SER A 47 -4.30 -4.85 -11.27
CA SER A 47 -3.18 -5.00 -10.34
C SER A 47 -3.00 -6.47 -9.93
N ASN A 48 -2.19 -6.74 -8.88
CA ASN A 48 -2.11 -8.04 -8.24
C ASN A 48 -3.45 -8.44 -7.60
N ALA A 49 -3.73 -9.74 -7.55
CA ALA A 49 -4.91 -10.26 -6.85
C ALA A 49 -4.94 -9.82 -5.39
N PRO A 50 -6.14 -9.53 -4.81
CA PRO A 50 -6.28 -8.92 -3.48
C PRO A 50 -5.84 -9.82 -2.32
N PHE A 51 -5.65 -11.11 -2.57
CA PHE A 51 -5.19 -12.09 -1.57
C PHE A 51 -3.68 -12.38 -1.66
N THR A 52 -2.94 -11.68 -2.51
CA THR A 52 -1.49 -11.83 -2.59
C THR A 52 -0.79 -10.99 -1.52
N GLY A 53 0.24 -11.55 -0.87
CA GLY A 53 1.06 -10.87 0.15
C GLY A 53 2.04 -9.83 -0.42
N THR A 54 1.65 -9.12 -1.48
CA THR A 54 2.45 -8.06 -2.12
C THR A 54 1.90 -6.69 -1.77
N GLY A 55 2.72 -5.63 -1.80
CA GLY A 55 2.26 -4.27 -1.57
C GLY A 55 1.07 -3.89 -2.47
N TYR A 56 1.12 -4.24 -3.77
CA TYR A 56 0.02 -4.00 -4.70
C TYR A 56 -1.22 -4.84 -4.38
N GLY A 57 -1.06 -6.09 -3.94
CA GLY A 57 -2.20 -6.93 -3.54
C GLY A 57 -2.92 -6.39 -2.30
N VAL A 58 -2.18 -5.96 -1.28
CA VAL A 58 -2.73 -5.34 -0.07
C VAL A 58 -3.48 -4.05 -0.40
N GLN A 59 -2.90 -3.17 -1.23
CA GLN A 59 -3.55 -1.93 -1.65
C GLN A 59 -4.76 -2.19 -2.56
N THR A 60 -4.72 -3.23 -3.40
CA THR A 60 -5.88 -3.68 -4.19
C THR A 60 -7.03 -4.10 -3.28
N ALA A 61 -6.73 -4.92 -2.25
CA ALA A 61 -7.75 -5.40 -1.31
C ALA A 61 -8.45 -4.25 -0.58
N ASP A 62 -7.70 -3.32 0.01
CA ASP A 62 -8.26 -2.19 0.75
C ASP A 62 -8.99 -1.20 -0.16
N THR A 63 -8.35 -0.76 -1.25
CA THR A 63 -8.92 0.28 -2.11
C THR A 63 -10.16 -0.20 -2.86
N CYS A 64 -10.15 -1.42 -3.42
CA CYS A 64 -11.31 -1.95 -4.14
C CYS A 64 -12.51 -2.19 -3.22
N GLN A 65 -12.29 -2.59 -1.97
CA GLN A 65 -13.37 -2.73 -1.00
C GLN A 65 -13.98 -1.37 -0.66
N ARG A 66 -13.16 -0.32 -0.46
CA ARG A 66 -13.63 1.05 -0.21
C ARG A 66 -14.37 1.65 -1.41
N LEU A 67 -13.91 1.38 -2.63
CA LEU A 67 -14.60 1.78 -3.86
C LEU A 67 -16.00 1.15 -3.92
N LYS A 68 -16.12 -0.14 -3.63
CA LYS A 68 -17.40 -0.86 -3.56
C LYS A 68 -18.32 -0.28 -2.48
N GLU A 69 -17.82 -0.03 -1.28
CA GLU A 69 -18.56 0.57 -0.17
C GLU A 69 -19.02 2.01 -0.47
N ALA A 70 -18.26 2.73 -1.30
CA ALA A 70 -18.63 4.05 -1.79
C ALA A 70 -19.74 4.03 -2.87
N GLY A 71 -20.14 2.83 -3.33
CA GLY A 71 -21.24 2.63 -4.29
C GLY A 71 -20.80 2.52 -5.74
N HIS A 72 -19.50 2.35 -6.02
CA HIS A 72 -19.01 2.01 -7.36
C HIS A 72 -19.21 0.51 -7.64
N GLU A 73 -19.42 0.16 -8.90
CA GLU A 73 -19.31 -1.23 -9.36
C GLU A 73 -17.82 -1.54 -9.65
N VAL A 74 -17.26 -2.54 -9.00
CA VAL A 74 -15.81 -2.83 -9.07
C VAL A 74 -15.57 -4.28 -9.45
N ALA A 75 -14.67 -4.49 -10.40
CA ALA A 75 -14.05 -5.79 -10.70
C ALA A 75 -12.53 -5.63 -10.73
N ILE A 76 -11.80 -6.73 -10.54
CA ILE A 76 -10.34 -6.74 -10.50
C ILE A 76 -9.82 -7.62 -11.63
N ALA A 77 -8.99 -7.05 -12.51
CA ALA A 77 -8.19 -7.78 -13.49
C ALA A 77 -6.82 -8.09 -12.87
N CYS A 78 -6.61 -9.36 -12.54
CA CYS A 78 -5.40 -9.80 -11.85
C CYS A 78 -4.27 -10.00 -12.85
N ASN A 79 -3.16 -9.25 -12.70
CA ASN A 79 -1.95 -9.51 -13.47
C ASN A 79 -1.06 -10.59 -12.82
N TYR A 80 -1.28 -10.86 -11.53
CA TYR A 80 -0.57 -11.86 -10.73
C TYR A 80 -1.49 -12.41 -9.63
N GLY A 81 -1.36 -13.70 -9.34
CA GLY A 81 -2.01 -14.36 -8.20
C GLY A 81 -3.31 -15.09 -8.52
N LEU A 82 -3.89 -14.92 -9.71
CA LEU A 82 -5.05 -15.68 -10.17
C LEU A 82 -4.84 -16.15 -11.62
N ALA A 83 -4.72 -17.44 -11.81
CA ALA A 83 -4.66 -18.07 -13.13
C ALA A 83 -5.93 -18.88 -13.41
N GLY A 84 -6.19 -19.16 -14.68
CA GLY A 84 -7.23 -20.10 -15.14
C GLY A 84 -8.57 -19.44 -15.40
N SER A 85 -9.45 -19.30 -14.43
CA SER A 85 -10.83 -18.83 -14.63
C SER A 85 -11.17 -17.61 -13.78
N THR A 86 -12.31 -16.96 -14.10
CA THR A 86 -12.88 -15.92 -13.26
C THR A 86 -13.22 -16.47 -11.87
N SER A 87 -13.09 -15.63 -10.85
CA SER A 87 -13.41 -15.97 -9.46
C SER A 87 -14.16 -14.81 -8.78
N THR A 88 -14.44 -14.95 -7.51
CA THR A 88 -15.06 -13.91 -6.68
C THR A 88 -14.32 -13.81 -5.35
N TRP A 89 -14.02 -12.58 -4.92
CA TRP A 89 -13.42 -12.29 -3.63
C TRP A 89 -14.19 -11.14 -2.95
N ASN A 90 -14.71 -11.37 -1.75
CA ASN A 90 -15.53 -10.39 -1.00
C ASN A 90 -16.66 -9.74 -1.86
N GLY A 91 -17.25 -10.54 -2.78
CA GLY A 91 -18.29 -10.09 -3.68
C GLY A 91 -17.80 -9.16 -4.81
N LEU A 92 -16.50 -9.12 -5.10
CA LEU A 92 -15.89 -8.51 -6.26
C LEU A 92 -15.56 -9.58 -7.30
N LYS A 93 -15.90 -9.33 -8.57
CA LYS A 93 -15.52 -10.22 -9.69
C LYS A 93 -14.01 -10.09 -9.92
N LEU A 94 -13.33 -11.23 -10.03
CA LEU A 94 -11.93 -11.32 -10.39
C LEU A 94 -11.79 -11.91 -11.79
N TYR A 95 -11.03 -11.24 -12.64
CA TYR A 95 -10.59 -11.75 -13.93
C TYR A 95 -9.19 -12.35 -13.80
N PRO A 96 -8.92 -13.48 -14.44
CA PRO A 96 -7.62 -14.14 -14.35
C PRO A 96 -6.54 -13.39 -15.14
N GLN A 97 -5.28 -13.72 -14.84
CA GLN A 97 -4.14 -13.26 -15.63
C GLN A 97 -4.18 -13.83 -17.05
N GLY A 98 -3.55 -13.10 -17.99
CA GLY A 98 -3.36 -13.50 -19.37
C GLY A 98 -2.18 -14.45 -19.58
N ASN A 99 -1.76 -14.59 -20.82
CA ASN A 99 -0.57 -15.37 -21.20
C ASN A 99 0.72 -14.52 -21.14
N GLY A 100 0.60 -13.20 -21.29
CA GLY A 100 1.72 -12.26 -21.15
C GLY A 100 2.18 -12.16 -19.70
N VAL A 101 3.47 -11.88 -19.50
CA VAL A 101 4.11 -11.77 -18.17
C VAL A 101 3.38 -10.76 -17.27
N TYR A 102 2.83 -9.72 -17.87
CA TYR A 102 2.13 -8.64 -17.15
C TYR A 102 0.61 -8.69 -17.38
N SER A 103 0.11 -9.65 -18.15
CA SER A 103 -1.34 -9.86 -18.42
C SER A 103 -2.05 -8.66 -19.08
N ASP A 104 -1.31 -7.74 -19.68
CA ASP A 104 -1.84 -6.61 -20.43
C ASP A 104 -2.45 -7.03 -21.78
N ASP A 105 -2.08 -8.20 -22.29
CA ASP A 105 -2.64 -8.85 -23.48
C ASP A 105 -4.15 -9.13 -23.41
N VAL A 106 -4.68 -9.34 -22.21
CA VAL A 106 -6.12 -9.61 -21.96
C VAL A 106 -6.87 -8.44 -21.33
N LEU A 107 -6.18 -7.40 -20.89
CA LEU A 107 -6.80 -6.31 -20.11
C LEU A 107 -7.94 -5.60 -20.86
N ALA A 108 -7.76 -5.33 -22.15
CA ALA A 108 -8.80 -4.72 -22.98
C ALA A 108 -10.06 -5.63 -23.13
N ALA A 109 -9.87 -6.94 -23.23
CA ALA A 109 -10.99 -7.89 -23.29
C ALA A 109 -11.75 -7.93 -21.95
N HIS A 110 -11.04 -7.97 -20.82
CA HIS A 110 -11.65 -7.88 -19.49
C HIS A 110 -12.39 -6.56 -19.28
N TYR A 111 -11.82 -5.44 -19.76
CA TYR A 111 -12.48 -4.15 -19.71
C TYR A 111 -13.80 -4.14 -20.50
N MET A 112 -13.81 -4.65 -21.73
CA MET A 112 -15.01 -4.72 -22.57
C MET A 112 -16.09 -5.62 -21.95
N ASP A 113 -15.71 -6.80 -21.43
CA ASP A 113 -16.65 -7.69 -20.72
C ASP A 113 -17.26 -6.98 -19.49
N TRP A 114 -16.41 -6.31 -18.71
CA TRP A 114 -16.87 -5.60 -17.54
C TRP A 114 -17.74 -4.38 -17.91
N ALA A 115 -17.33 -3.57 -18.87
CA ALA A 115 -18.03 -2.33 -19.26
C ALA A 115 -19.45 -2.59 -19.81
N ASN A 116 -19.67 -3.70 -20.53
CA ASN A 116 -20.94 -4.01 -21.18
C ASN A 116 -22.10 -4.36 -20.23
N GLY A 117 -21.84 -4.54 -18.94
CA GLY A 117 -22.84 -5.04 -17.99
C GLY A 117 -23.59 -3.96 -17.22
N SER A 118 -23.45 -2.66 -17.52
CA SER A 118 -24.03 -1.56 -16.73
C SER A 118 -24.21 -0.28 -17.54
N ASN A 119 -25.06 0.61 -17.02
CA ASN A 119 -25.24 1.97 -17.57
C ASN A 119 -24.30 3.00 -16.90
N LEU A 120 -23.44 2.58 -15.98
CA LEU A 120 -22.47 3.45 -15.33
C LEU A 120 -21.29 3.72 -16.27
N SER A 121 -20.67 4.90 -16.11
CA SER A 121 -19.45 5.27 -16.85
C SER A 121 -18.30 4.30 -16.55
N PRO A 122 -17.72 3.59 -17.53
CA PRO A 122 -16.65 2.67 -17.29
C PRO A 122 -15.30 3.40 -17.18
N LEU A 123 -14.45 2.95 -16.24
CA LEU A 123 -13.11 3.46 -15.99
C LEU A 123 -12.17 2.27 -15.68
N ALA A 124 -11.01 2.21 -16.32
CA ALA A 124 -9.93 1.35 -15.87
C ALA A 124 -9.04 2.12 -14.88
N ILE A 125 -8.67 1.48 -13.78
CA ILE A 125 -7.66 2.02 -12.86
C ILE A 125 -6.51 1.02 -12.80
N THR A 126 -5.28 1.46 -13.06
CA THR A 126 -4.10 0.61 -12.94
C THR A 126 -3.31 0.96 -11.68
N LEU A 127 -2.98 -0.02 -10.86
CA LEU A 127 -1.97 0.08 -9.80
C LEU A 127 -0.81 -0.81 -10.21
N PHE A 128 0.14 -0.24 -10.93
CA PHE A 128 1.23 -1.02 -11.53
C PHE A 128 2.38 -0.14 -12.02
N ASP A 129 3.56 -0.75 -12.17
CA ASP A 129 4.68 -0.19 -12.93
C ASP A 129 4.33 -0.20 -14.42
N VAL A 130 4.29 0.97 -15.06
CA VAL A 130 3.74 1.09 -16.41
C VAL A 130 4.77 0.89 -17.53
N TRP A 131 6.06 0.94 -17.22
CA TRP A 131 7.13 0.77 -18.20
C TRP A 131 7.11 -0.55 -18.99
N PRO A 132 6.60 -1.70 -18.44
CA PRO A 132 6.56 -2.94 -19.19
C PRO A 132 5.26 -3.15 -19.97
N LEU A 133 4.25 -2.26 -19.80
CA LEU A 133 2.95 -2.42 -20.44
C LEU A 133 3.01 -2.03 -21.92
N ASN A 134 2.31 -2.80 -22.77
CA ASN A 134 2.24 -2.50 -24.20
C ASN A 134 1.15 -1.45 -24.49
N PRO A 135 1.49 -0.25 -24.93
CA PRO A 135 0.52 0.80 -25.22
C PRO A 135 -0.53 0.41 -26.27
N VAL A 136 -0.19 -0.48 -27.22
CA VAL A 136 -1.12 -0.95 -28.25
C VAL A 136 -2.28 -1.74 -27.65
N PHE A 137 -2.03 -2.54 -26.60
CA PHE A 137 -3.11 -3.29 -25.93
C PHE A 137 -4.01 -2.33 -25.14
N LEU A 138 -3.45 -1.32 -24.52
CA LEU A 138 -4.17 -0.37 -23.68
C LEU A 138 -4.89 0.73 -24.47
N SER A 139 -4.50 0.99 -25.73
CA SER A 139 -5.18 1.98 -26.61
C SER A 139 -6.65 1.64 -26.88
N LYS A 140 -7.07 0.39 -26.66
CA LYS A 140 -8.46 -0.06 -26.79
C LYS A 140 -9.33 0.29 -25.58
N ILE A 141 -8.74 0.79 -24.50
CA ILE A 141 -9.43 1.19 -23.27
C ILE A 141 -9.60 2.71 -23.31
N PRO A 142 -10.82 3.24 -23.40
CA PRO A 142 -11.02 4.69 -23.65
C PRO A 142 -10.55 5.60 -22.52
N ARG A 143 -10.58 5.13 -21.26
CA ARG A 143 -10.21 5.94 -20.08
C ARG A 143 -9.46 5.07 -19.07
N ILE A 144 -8.25 5.49 -18.76
CA ILE A 144 -7.37 4.85 -17.79
C ILE A 144 -6.92 5.88 -16.75
N LEU A 145 -7.17 5.64 -15.47
CA LEU A 145 -6.51 6.35 -14.37
C LEU A 145 -5.32 5.51 -13.92
N SER A 146 -4.10 5.96 -14.20
CA SER A 146 -2.89 5.19 -13.95
C SER A 146 -2.21 5.60 -12.64
N TRP A 147 -2.41 4.81 -11.59
CA TRP A 147 -1.75 4.98 -10.29
C TRP A 147 -0.37 4.34 -10.34
N CYS A 148 0.62 5.15 -10.71
CA CYS A 148 1.93 4.71 -11.11
C CYS A 148 3.02 5.17 -10.12
N PRO A 149 3.94 4.28 -9.71
CA PRO A 149 5.11 4.66 -8.93
C PRO A 149 6.11 5.43 -9.78
N ILE A 150 6.70 6.50 -9.20
CA ILE A 150 7.89 7.17 -9.75
C ILE A 150 9.01 7.00 -8.74
N ASP A 151 9.92 6.10 -9.03
CA ASP A 151 11.01 5.68 -8.14
C ASP A 151 12.41 6.01 -8.69
N HIS A 152 12.48 6.77 -9.78
CA HIS A 152 13.70 7.26 -10.45
C HIS A 152 13.69 8.77 -10.61
N LEU A 153 14.85 9.33 -10.99
CA LEU A 153 15.04 10.73 -11.35
C LEU A 153 15.92 10.82 -12.61
N PRO A 154 15.44 11.48 -13.71
CA PRO A 154 14.07 11.92 -13.97
C PRO A 154 13.08 10.76 -14.09
N ILE A 155 11.83 11.05 -14.48
CA ILE A 155 10.88 9.99 -14.86
C ILE A 155 11.48 9.19 -16.02
N PRO A 156 11.54 7.84 -15.94
CA PRO A 156 12.03 7.02 -17.03
C PRO A 156 11.29 7.30 -18.37
N PRO A 157 11.97 7.35 -19.52
CA PRO A 157 11.33 7.69 -20.79
C PRO A 157 10.14 6.81 -21.17
N ALA A 158 10.22 5.50 -20.89
CA ALA A 158 9.11 4.58 -21.13
C ALA A 158 7.88 4.91 -20.26
N VAL A 159 8.10 5.28 -18.99
CA VAL A 159 7.05 5.70 -18.06
C VAL A 159 6.43 7.02 -18.53
N ALA A 160 7.24 8.02 -18.86
CA ALA A 160 6.76 9.32 -19.35
C ALA A 160 5.93 9.16 -20.64
N SER A 161 6.40 8.35 -21.58
CA SER A 161 5.68 8.07 -22.84
C SER A 161 4.33 7.39 -22.61
N PHE A 162 4.26 6.45 -21.67
CA PHE A 162 3.00 5.78 -21.32
C PHE A 162 2.01 6.76 -20.66
N LEU A 163 2.48 7.57 -19.70
CA LEU A 163 1.65 8.52 -18.99
C LEU A 163 1.16 9.69 -19.88
N ALA A 164 1.81 9.94 -21.02
CA ALA A 164 1.41 10.94 -22.01
C ALA A 164 0.37 10.45 -23.04
N LEU A 165 -0.10 9.19 -22.97
CA LEU A 165 -1.14 8.67 -23.86
C LEU A 165 -2.46 9.44 -23.63
N GLU A 166 -3.19 9.76 -24.70
CA GLU A 166 -4.44 10.53 -24.64
C GLU A 166 -5.53 9.93 -23.75
N ASN A 167 -5.57 8.59 -23.67
CA ASN A 167 -6.55 7.85 -22.86
C ASN A 167 -6.08 7.60 -21.42
N VAL A 168 -4.89 8.07 -21.02
CA VAL A 168 -4.30 7.90 -19.71
C VAL A 168 -4.33 9.21 -18.93
N THR A 169 -4.91 9.16 -17.73
CA THR A 169 -4.78 10.21 -16.72
C THR A 169 -3.78 9.75 -15.67
N PRO A 170 -2.65 10.44 -15.50
CA PRO A 170 -1.65 10.07 -14.49
C PRO A 170 -2.16 10.29 -13.07
N LEU A 171 -1.87 9.34 -12.18
CA LEU A 171 -2.10 9.45 -10.74
C LEU A 171 -0.82 9.09 -10.00
N ALA A 172 -0.20 10.06 -9.36
CA ALA A 172 1.00 9.87 -8.56
C ALA A 172 0.65 9.32 -7.18
N MET A 173 1.50 8.43 -6.63
CA MET A 173 1.34 7.92 -5.27
C MET A 173 2.23 8.64 -4.25
N SER A 174 3.12 9.54 -4.70
CA SER A 174 3.98 10.37 -3.84
C SER A 174 3.97 11.82 -4.33
N LYS A 175 4.27 12.76 -3.44
CA LYS A 175 4.44 14.17 -3.80
C LYS A 175 5.62 14.33 -4.75
N PHE A 176 6.72 13.63 -4.48
CA PHE A 176 7.87 13.55 -5.36
C PHE A 176 7.47 13.17 -6.80
N GLY A 177 6.73 12.06 -6.95
CA GLY A 177 6.27 11.60 -8.26
C GLY A 177 5.31 12.59 -8.92
N HIS A 178 4.40 13.19 -8.17
CA HIS A 178 3.47 14.21 -8.65
C HIS A 178 4.22 15.44 -9.20
N ASP A 179 5.18 15.96 -8.43
CA ASP A 179 5.97 17.12 -8.86
C ASP A 179 6.78 16.84 -10.13
N LEU A 180 7.31 15.61 -10.27
CA LEU A 180 8.01 15.22 -11.50
C LEU A 180 7.06 15.08 -12.69
N MET A 181 5.87 14.52 -12.50
CA MET A 181 4.85 14.44 -13.54
C MET A 181 4.44 15.83 -14.03
N LEU A 182 4.17 16.78 -13.12
CA LEU A 182 3.86 18.17 -13.47
C LEU A 182 5.02 18.85 -14.20
N LYS A 183 6.28 18.67 -13.76
CA LYS A 183 7.48 19.20 -14.45
C LYS A 183 7.67 18.61 -15.84
N ALA A 184 7.22 17.38 -16.06
CA ALA A 184 7.20 16.74 -17.38
C ALA A 184 6.04 17.21 -18.27
N GLY A 185 5.18 18.12 -17.81
CA GLY A 185 4.03 18.65 -18.56
C GLY A 185 2.80 17.73 -18.52
N LEU A 186 2.76 16.75 -17.64
CA LEU A 186 1.62 15.84 -17.46
C LEU A 186 0.61 16.46 -16.50
N ASP A 187 -0.68 16.42 -16.85
CA ASP A 187 -1.78 16.81 -15.94
C ASP A 187 -2.10 15.65 -14.99
N ALA A 188 -1.39 15.61 -13.86
CA ALA A 188 -1.41 14.50 -12.93
C ALA A 188 -2.22 14.80 -11.68
N HIS A 189 -2.97 13.80 -11.22
CA HIS A 189 -3.56 13.79 -9.89
C HIS A 189 -2.57 13.19 -8.86
N TYR A 190 -2.89 13.37 -7.57
CA TYR A 190 -2.15 12.80 -6.45
C TYR A 190 -3.07 12.07 -5.48
N ALA A 191 -2.75 10.81 -5.17
CA ALA A 191 -3.34 10.06 -4.08
C ALA A 191 -2.27 9.14 -3.46
N PRO A 192 -1.90 9.32 -2.18
CA PRO A 192 -0.93 8.45 -1.52
C PRO A 192 -1.52 7.06 -1.25
N HIS A 193 -0.68 6.08 -0.92
CA HIS A 193 -1.15 4.82 -0.37
C HIS A 193 -1.77 5.01 1.02
N GLY A 194 -2.86 4.29 1.27
CA GLY A 194 -3.50 4.25 2.58
C GLY A 194 -2.90 3.15 3.46
N VAL A 195 -2.82 3.42 4.76
CA VAL A 195 -2.45 2.44 5.78
C VAL A 195 -3.72 1.82 6.36
N ALA A 196 -3.78 0.49 6.34
CA ALA A 196 -4.94 -0.24 6.84
C ALA A 196 -5.12 -0.05 8.36
N PRO A 197 -6.37 -0.12 8.89
CA PRO A 197 -6.66 0.08 10.32
C PRO A 197 -5.97 -0.91 11.27
N ALA A 198 -5.48 -2.04 10.74
CA ALA A 198 -4.72 -3.01 11.51
C ALA A 198 -3.39 -2.47 12.04
N PHE A 199 -2.76 -1.54 11.30
CA PHE A 199 -1.48 -0.92 11.67
C PHE A 199 -1.69 0.19 12.70
N THR A 200 -1.64 -0.22 13.95
CA THR A 200 -1.64 0.61 15.15
C THR A 200 -0.69 -0.01 16.17
N PRO A 201 -0.21 0.74 17.16
CA PRO A 201 0.63 0.17 18.20
C PRO A 201 -0.05 -1.03 18.89
N LYS A 202 0.63 -2.17 18.89
CA LYS A 202 0.14 -3.44 19.46
C LYS A 202 1.20 -4.09 20.32
N THR A 203 0.78 -4.61 21.47
CA THR A 203 1.68 -5.37 22.37
C THR A 203 1.73 -6.84 22.02
N SER A 204 0.59 -7.41 21.57
CA SER A 204 0.49 -8.84 21.24
C SER A 204 -0.70 -9.13 20.32
N VAL A 205 -0.64 -10.29 19.67
CA VAL A 205 -1.76 -10.94 18.95
C VAL A 205 -1.84 -12.39 19.39
N ASN A 206 -3.03 -12.83 19.80
CA ASN A 206 -3.27 -14.20 20.32
C ASN A 206 -2.33 -14.59 21.49
N GLY A 207 -1.96 -13.62 22.33
CA GLY A 207 -1.08 -13.82 23.47
C GLY A 207 0.42 -13.86 23.15
N LEU A 208 0.82 -13.72 21.89
CA LEU A 208 2.21 -13.66 21.47
C LEU A 208 2.59 -12.21 21.12
N SER A 209 3.73 -11.75 21.64
CA SER A 209 4.33 -10.47 21.27
C SER A 209 5.02 -10.56 19.90
N GLY A 210 5.36 -9.42 19.32
CA GLY A 210 6.17 -9.43 18.10
C GLY A 210 7.57 -10.00 18.35
N ARG A 211 8.12 -9.88 19.56
CA ARG A 211 9.41 -10.47 19.93
C ARG A 211 9.34 -12.01 19.98
N ASP A 212 8.22 -12.58 20.46
CA ASP A 212 7.97 -14.03 20.39
C ASP A 212 7.95 -14.50 18.92
N PHE A 213 7.24 -13.80 18.04
CA PHE A 213 7.22 -14.13 16.61
C PHE A 213 8.59 -13.99 15.93
N MET A 214 9.40 -13.01 16.34
CA MET A 214 10.78 -12.81 15.82
C MET A 214 11.79 -13.75 16.43
N GLN A 215 11.46 -14.44 17.54
CA GLN A 215 12.37 -15.29 18.35
C GLN A 215 13.59 -14.49 18.84
N VAL A 216 13.33 -13.35 19.45
CA VAL A 216 14.36 -12.46 20.02
C VAL A 216 14.05 -12.18 21.49
N ASP A 217 15.10 -11.91 22.27
CA ASP A 217 14.98 -11.58 23.68
C ASP A 217 14.29 -10.24 23.92
N ASP A 218 13.63 -10.05 25.06
CA ASP A 218 12.85 -8.85 25.39
C ASP A 218 13.70 -7.57 25.48
N ASP A 219 14.99 -7.69 25.80
CA ASP A 219 15.94 -6.59 25.90
C ASP A 219 16.80 -6.38 24.63
N ALA A 220 16.65 -7.23 23.62
CA ALA A 220 17.33 -7.08 22.34
C ALA A 220 17.00 -5.73 21.68
N PHE A 221 17.98 -5.14 21.00
CA PHE A 221 17.76 -4.04 20.08
C PHE A 221 17.40 -4.59 18.70
N VAL A 222 16.16 -4.43 18.29
CA VAL A 222 15.63 -5.04 17.06
C VAL A 222 15.60 -4.03 15.92
N VAL A 223 16.42 -4.24 14.92
CA VAL A 223 16.34 -3.58 13.61
C VAL A 223 15.48 -4.45 12.69
N MET A 224 14.41 -3.91 12.15
CA MET A 224 13.54 -4.64 11.22
C MET A 224 13.76 -4.17 9.78
N MET A 225 13.84 -5.10 8.83
CA MET A 225 13.70 -4.83 7.40
C MET A 225 12.45 -5.55 6.88
N ASN A 226 11.55 -4.82 6.21
CA ASN A 226 10.42 -5.38 5.48
C ASN A 226 10.50 -4.95 4.02
N ALA A 227 10.93 -5.84 3.14
CA ALA A 227 11.19 -5.53 1.74
C ALA A 227 11.07 -6.77 0.86
N ALA A 228 10.52 -6.64 -0.34
CA ALA A 228 10.48 -7.73 -1.30
C ALA A 228 11.89 -8.02 -1.86
N ASN A 229 12.35 -9.25 -1.74
CA ASN A 229 13.60 -9.72 -2.35
C ASN A 229 13.35 -10.08 -3.82
N LYS A 230 13.30 -9.05 -4.66
CA LYS A 230 13.08 -9.15 -6.11
C LYS A 230 14.04 -8.22 -6.85
N GLY A 231 14.54 -8.70 -8.02
CA GLY A 231 15.56 -7.99 -8.78
C GLY A 231 16.95 -8.15 -8.19
N ALA A 232 17.86 -8.77 -8.96
CA ALA A 232 19.24 -8.98 -8.53
C ALA A 232 20.17 -7.85 -8.98
N VAL A 233 19.88 -7.23 -10.12
CA VAL A 233 20.68 -6.14 -10.71
C VAL A 233 19.75 -5.10 -11.36
N PRO A 234 19.58 -3.93 -10.70
CA PRO A 234 20.03 -3.61 -9.36
C PRO A 234 19.20 -4.32 -8.29
N CYS A 235 19.79 -4.56 -7.14
CA CYS A 235 19.07 -4.96 -5.94
C CYS A 235 18.43 -3.71 -5.30
N ARG A 236 17.29 -3.26 -5.82
CA ARG A 236 16.66 -1.95 -5.51
C ARG A 236 16.44 -1.70 -4.01
N LYS A 237 16.28 -2.75 -3.22
CA LYS A 237 16.12 -2.64 -1.76
C LYS A 237 17.46 -2.49 -1.02
N ALA A 238 18.56 -2.33 -1.75
CA ALA A 238 19.92 -2.10 -1.22
C ALA A 238 20.29 -3.05 -0.07
N PHE A 239 19.93 -4.34 -0.19
CA PHE A 239 20.24 -5.32 0.86
C PHE A 239 21.74 -5.38 1.14
N GLY A 240 22.61 -5.21 0.13
CA GLY A 240 24.05 -5.18 0.31
C GLY A 240 24.51 -4.11 1.28
N GLU A 241 24.08 -2.87 1.03
CA GLU A 241 24.43 -1.69 1.82
C GLU A 241 23.84 -1.76 3.22
N ASN A 242 22.56 -2.13 3.33
CA ASN A 242 21.86 -2.24 4.61
C ASN A 242 22.45 -3.32 5.51
N LEU A 243 22.75 -4.52 4.97
CA LEU A 243 23.36 -5.61 5.75
C LEU A 243 24.80 -5.30 6.13
N LEU A 244 25.58 -4.69 5.23
CA LEU A 244 26.94 -4.25 5.56
C LEU A 244 26.91 -3.19 6.67
N ALA A 245 26.02 -2.21 6.58
CA ALA A 245 25.88 -1.20 7.63
C ALA A 245 25.45 -1.82 8.97
N PHE A 246 24.48 -2.74 8.96
CA PHE A 246 24.09 -3.44 10.18
C PHE A 246 25.23 -4.28 10.76
N SER A 247 26.02 -4.97 9.94
CA SER A 247 27.17 -5.74 10.39
C SER A 247 28.23 -4.88 11.09
N ILE A 248 28.53 -3.69 10.53
CA ILE A 248 29.46 -2.73 11.14
C ILE A 248 28.91 -2.22 12.47
N PHE A 249 27.63 -1.83 12.50
CA PHE A 249 26.93 -1.35 13.70
C PHE A 249 26.90 -2.40 14.82
N ALA A 250 26.60 -3.65 14.49
CA ALA A 250 26.41 -4.74 15.45
C ALA A 250 27.72 -5.39 15.93
N ALA A 251 28.87 -4.96 15.43
CA ALA A 251 30.18 -5.58 15.74
C ALA A 251 30.49 -5.57 17.25
N ASP A 252 30.11 -4.52 17.95
CA ASP A 252 30.31 -4.30 19.39
C ASP A 252 29.02 -4.32 20.22
N LYS A 253 27.87 -4.70 19.61
CA LYS A 253 26.55 -4.72 20.22
C LYS A 253 25.95 -6.14 20.18
N PRO A 254 26.24 -6.97 21.19
CA PRO A 254 25.80 -8.36 21.21
C PRO A 254 24.28 -8.56 21.31
N ASP A 255 23.56 -7.54 21.77
CA ASP A 255 22.11 -7.50 21.90
C ASP A 255 21.40 -6.96 20.65
N ALA A 256 22.14 -6.55 19.61
CA ALA A 256 21.55 -6.09 18.36
C ALA A 256 21.16 -7.27 17.45
N VAL A 257 19.91 -7.29 17.02
CA VAL A 257 19.35 -8.30 16.12
C VAL A 257 18.67 -7.64 14.92
N LEU A 258 18.97 -8.15 13.73
CA LEU A 258 18.27 -7.80 12.48
C LEU A 258 17.20 -8.83 12.20
N TYR A 259 15.94 -8.39 12.21
CA TYR A 259 14.82 -9.21 11.75
C TYR A 259 14.46 -8.87 10.30
N MET A 260 14.51 -9.86 9.43
CA MET A 260 14.25 -9.71 7.99
C MET A 260 12.91 -10.33 7.61
N HIS A 261 11.92 -9.48 7.34
CA HIS A 261 10.61 -9.88 6.84
C HIS A 261 10.64 -9.96 5.32
N THR A 262 11.29 -10.99 4.81
CA THR A 262 11.53 -11.18 3.37
C THR A 262 11.84 -12.64 3.02
N GLU A 263 11.71 -12.98 1.74
CA GLU A 263 12.20 -14.25 1.20
C GLU A 263 13.75 -14.26 1.20
N ASN A 264 14.34 -15.34 1.73
CA ASN A 264 15.77 -15.37 2.07
C ASN A 264 16.72 -15.86 0.96
N ARG A 265 16.21 -16.56 -0.07
CA ARG A 265 17.03 -17.24 -1.08
C ARG A 265 17.00 -16.64 -2.49
N GLY A 266 16.18 -15.62 -2.70
CA GLY A 266 16.03 -14.98 -4.02
C GLY A 266 15.27 -15.82 -5.04
N SER A 267 14.39 -16.73 -4.59
CA SER A 267 13.65 -17.64 -5.47
C SER A 267 12.72 -16.95 -6.48
N SER A 268 12.39 -15.68 -6.24
CA SER A 268 11.59 -14.84 -7.14
C SER A 268 12.42 -13.84 -7.95
N GLY A 269 13.67 -14.20 -8.29
CA GLY A 269 14.59 -13.34 -9.05
C GLY A 269 15.36 -12.32 -8.19
N GLY A 270 15.38 -12.51 -6.87
CA GLY A 270 16.16 -11.72 -5.93
C GLY A 270 17.58 -12.27 -5.72
N ILE A 271 18.17 -11.94 -4.57
CA ILE A 271 19.51 -12.38 -4.16
C ILE A 271 19.45 -13.37 -2.99
N ASN A 272 20.49 -14.20 -2.83
CA ASN A 272 20.61 -15.08 -1.67
C ASN A 272 21.09 -14.28 -0.45
N LEU A 273 20.15 -13.94 0.45
CA LEU A 273 20.42 -13.13 1.64
C LEU A 273 21.20 -13.91 2.72
N GLU A 274 21.07 -15.25 2.78
CA GLU A 274 21.86 -16.07 3.69
C GLU A 274 23.36 -15.98 3.33
N SER A 275 23.67 -16.09 2.03
CA SER A 275 25.06 -15.92 1.53
C SER A 275 25.58 -14.50 1.75
N LEU A 276 24.73 -13.49 1.60
CA LEU A 276 25.09 -12.09 1.84
C LEU A 276 25.39 -11.85 3.33
N CYS A 277 24.57 -12.37 4.25
CA CYS A 277 24.83 -12.30 5.69
C CYS A 277 26.19 -12.90 6.05
N GLN A 278 26.54 -14.06 5.45
CA GLN A 278 27.86 -14.67 5.64
C GLN A 278 28.99 -13.79 5.09
N ALA A 279 28.80 -13.22 3.90
CA ALA A 279 29.81 -12.37 3.24
C ALA A 279 30.12 -11.10 4.05
N VAL A 280 29.13 -10.52 4.74
CA VAL A 280 29.33 -9.36 5.63
C VAL A 280 29.63 -9.76 7.08
N SER A 281 29.94 -11.05 7.34
CA SER A 281 30.37 -11.61 8.64
C SER A 281 29.33 -11.44 9.77
N LEU A 282 28.02 -11.39 9.47
CA LEU A 282 26.98 -11.42 10.48
C LEU A 282 26.94 -12.78 11.18
N LYS A 283 26.84 -12.74 12.49
CA LYS A 283 26.76 -13.95 13.31
C LYS A 283 25.33 -14.52 13.29
N PRO A 284 25.14 -15.85 13.38
CA PRO A 284 23.81 -16.47 13.31
C PRO A 284 22.80 -15.94 14.35
N HIS A 285 23.26 -15.51 15.53
CA HIS A 285 22.38 -14.94 16.57
C HIS A 285 21.96 -13.49 16.28
N GLN A 286 22.64 -12.78 15.38
CA GLN A 286 22.37 -11.40 15.01
C GLN A 286 21.32 -11.27 13.91
N VAL A 287 20.88 -12.37 13.26
CA VAL A 287 19.92 -12.31 12.16
C VAL A 287 18.78 -13.30 12.39
N ARG A 288 17.58 -12.83 12.15
CA ARG A 288 16.37 -13.65 12.11
C ARG A 288 15.65 -13.41 10.81
N PHE A 289 15.19 -14.46 10.16
CA PHE A 289 14.28 -14.37 9.02
C PHE A 289 12.88 -14.76 9.47
N VAL A 290 11.88 -14.13 8.87
CA VAL A 290 10.49 -14.59 8.96
C VAL A 290 10.41 -16.07 8.55
N ASP A 291 9.55 -16.85 9.19
CA ASP A 291 9.26 -18.20 8.72
C ASP A 291 8.86 -18.18 7.23
N GLN A 292 9.61 -18.92 6.40
CA GLN A 292 9.49 -18.80 4.94
C GLN A 292 8.18 -19.40 4.42
N TYR A 293 7.61 -20.36 5.12
CA TYR A 293 6.30 -20.90 4.77
C TYR A 293 5.20 -19.89 5.12
N ALA A 294 5.22 -19.34 6.34
CA ALA A 294 4.27 -18.30 6.75
C ALA A 294 4.35 -17.07 5.85
N TYR A 295 5.56 -16.63 5.49
CA TYR A 295 5.76 -15.52 4.54
C TYR A 295 5.10 -15.81 3.18
N ARG A 296 5.23 -17.05 2.68
CA ARG A 296 4.71 -17.47 1.38
C ARG A 296 3.19 -17.58 1.35
N VAL A 297 2.58 -18.03 2.44
CA VAL A 297 1.11 -18.17 2.54
C VAL A 297 0.41 -16.86 2.95
N GLY A 298 1.18 -15.88 3.39
CA GLY A 298 0.70 -14.57 3.83
C GLY A 298 0.58 -14.46 5.36
N ILE A 299 1.19 -13.41 5.90
CA ILE A 299 1.11 -13.08 7.32
C ILE A 299 -0.04 -12.09 7.54
N PRO A 300 -0.95 -12.35 8.52
CA PRO A 300 -2.02 -11.40 8.84
C PRO A 300 -1.48 -10.01 9.20
N GLN A 301 -2.21 -8.97 8.80
CA GLN A 301 -1.78 -7.58 9.05
C GLN A 301 -1.62 -7.28 10.54
N GLU A 302 -2.44 -7.87 11.40
CA GLU A 302 -2.33 -7.73 12.86
C GLU A 302 -1.02 -8.29 13.42
N VAL A 303 -0.55 -9.41 12.85
CA VAL A 303 0.75 -9.99 13.22
C VAL A 303 1.88 -9.07 12.72
N LEU A 304 1.81 -8.61 11.48
CA LEU A 304 2.81 -7.68 10.93
C LEU A 304 2.85 -6.35 11.71
N ALA A 305 1.69 -5.84 12.13
CA ALA A 305 1.62 -4.65 13.00
C ALA A 305 2.27 -4.89 14.38
N THR A 306 2.13 -6.11 14.92
CA THR A 306 2.80 -6.50 16.18
C THR A 306 4.32 -6.61 16.00
N LEU A 307 4.78 -7.12 14.85
CA LEU A 307 6.21 -7.15 14.51
C LEU A 307 6.78 -5.71 14.43
N TYR A 308 6.14 -4.81 13.69
CA TYR A 308 6.55 -3.41 13.65
C TYR A 308 6.59 -2.79 15.05
N SER A 309 5.53 -2.95 15.84
CA SER A 309 5.44 -2.36 17.19
C SER A 309 6.50 -2.87 18.16
N SER A 310 7.11 -4.02 17.87
CA SER A 310 8.15 -4.66 18.70
C SER A 310 9.56 -4.38 18.22
N ALA A 311 9.72 -3.78 17.03
CA ALA A 311 11.00 -3.33 16.51
C ALA A 311 11.39 -1.96 17.10
N ASP A 312 12.68 -1.74 17.33
CA ASP A 312 13.21 -0.45 17.79
C ASP A 312 13.37 0.54 16.62
N VAL A 313 13.62 0.03 15.40
CA VAL A 313 13.72 0.85 14.19
C VAL A 313 13.45 0.01 12.93
N LEU A 314 12.76 0.59 11.93
CA LEU A 314 12.68 0.03 10.58
C LEU A 314 13.84 0.56 9.74
N LEU A 315 14.68 -0.33 9.21
CA LEU A 315 15.72 -0.01 8.23
C LEU A 315 15.17 -0.24 6.81
N SER A 316 14.97 0.84 6.07
CA SER A 316 14.36 0.84 4.72
C SER A 316 15.09 1.79 3.76
N ALA A 317 16.44 1.83 3.82
CA ALA A 317 17.25 2.64 2.94
C ALA A 317 17.35 1.96 1.56
N SER A 318 16.37 2.23 0.69
CA SER A 318 16.27 1.68 -0.67
C SER A 318 16.95 2.58 -1.71
N MET A 319 17.29 2.04 -2.88
CA MET A 319 17.84 2.80 -4.01
C MET A 319 16.84 3.78 -4.65
N GLY A 320 15.54 3.56 -4.44
CA GLY A 320 14.43 4.38 -4.91
C GLY A 320 13.09 3.74 -4.60
N GLU A 321 12.10 4.53 -4.25
CA GLU A 321 10.74 4.10 -3.95
C GLU A 321 9.73 5.01 -4.63
N GLY A 322 8.68 4.42 -5.23
CA GLY A 322 7.54 5.19 -5.71
C GLY A 322 6.67 5.72 -4.58
N PHE A 323 6.64 5.01 -3.43
CA PHE A 323 6.06 5.43 -2.17
C PHE A 323 6.87 4.88 -0.99
N GLY A 324 6.65 3.65 -0.58
CA GLY A 324 7.31 3.03 0.57
C GLY A 324 6.31 2.66 1.66
N VAL A 325 5.32 1.83 1.34
CA VAL A 325 4.26 1.41 2.26
C VAL A 325 4.79 0.94 3.62
N PRO A 326 5.85 0.10 3.73
CA PRO A 326 6.40 -0.33 5.01
C PRO A 326 6.87 0.81 5.91
N VAL A 327 7.33 1.94 5.33
CA VAL A 327 7.79 3.11 6.08
C VAL A 327 6.64 3.76 6.86
N ILE A 328 5.46 3.85 6.25
CA ILE A 328 4.27 4.41 6.92
C ILE A 328 3.62 3.40 7.84
N GLU A 329 3.59 2.11 7.50
CA GLU A 329 3.06 1.04 8.36
C GLU A 329 3.84 0.97 9.68
N ALA A 330 5.18 1.00 9.62
CA ALA A 330 6.02 1.00 10.80
C ALA A 330 5.75 2.21 11.70
N GLN A 331 5.67 3.40 11.12
CA GLN A 331 5.37 4.62 11.89
C GLN A 331 3.95 4.62 12.46
N ALA A 332 2.96 4.08 11.75
CA ALA A 332 1.61 3.88 12.29
C ALA A 332 1.60 2.95 13.52
N CYS A 333 2.57 2.03 13.60
CA CYS A 333 2.80 1.17 14.75
C CYS A 333 3.72 1.77 15.82
N GLY A 334 4.19 3.01 15.64
CA GLY A 334 5.05 3.73 16.59
C GLY A 334 6.55 3.49 16.42
N THR A 335 6.97 2.87 15.33
CA THR A 335 8.37 2.53 15.07
C THR A 335 9.04 3.59 14.20
N PRO A 336 10.14 4.21 14.65
CA PRO A 336 10.91 5.16 13.84
C PRO A 336 11.59 4.46 12.66
N VAL A 337 12.00 5.23 11.65
CA VAL A 337 12.47 4.68 10.37
C VAL A 337 13.82 5.25 9.95
N ILE A 338 14.60 4.47 9.21
CA ILE A 338 15.82 4.91 8.51
C ILE A 338 15.58 4.72 7.02
N VAL A 339 15.65 5.79 6.23
CA VAL A 339 15.36 5.80 4.79
C VAL A 339 16.43 6.57 4.01
N SER A 340 16.56 6.30 2.70
CA SER A 340 17.46 7.08 1.83
C SER A 340 16.88 8.48 1.54
N ASN A 341 17.78 9.45 1.37
CA ASN A 341 17.45 10.78 0.87
C ASN A 341 17.25 10.77 -0.66
N PHE A 342 16.26 9.99 -1.10
CA PHE A 342 15.99 9.84 -2.54
C PHE A 342 14.53 9.48 -2.82
N THR A 343 13.97 10.03 -3.90
CA THR A 343 12.60 9.85 -4.39
C THR A 343 11.54 10.11 -3.31
N ALA A 344 10.55 9.22 -3.15
CA ALA A 344 9.45 9.41 -2.20
C ALA A 344 9.83 9.20 -0.72
N GLN A 345 10.99 8.64 -0.43
CA GLN A 345 11.33 8.19 0.91
C GLN A 345 11.40 9.33 1.95
N PRO A 346 12.05 10.51 1.67
CA PRO A 346 12.16 11.60 2.65
C PRO A 346 10.81 12.18 3.08
N GLU A 347 9.83 12.23 2.16
CA GLU A 347 8.50 12.81 2.47
C GLU A 347 7.69 11.95 3.46
N LEU A 348 8.09 10.71 3.67
CA LEU A 348 7.42 9.74 4.53
C LEU A 348 8.02 9.65 5.94
N VAL A 349 8.99 10.48 6.30
CA VAL A 349 9.63 10.46 7.62
C VAL A 349 8.95 11.45 8.57
N GLY A 350 8.14 10.94 9.47
CA GLY A 350 7.61 11.69 10.61
C GLY A 350 8.57 11.64 11.80
N ASP A 351 9.12 10.46 12.09
CA ASP A 351 10.14 10.23 13.10
C ASP A 351 11.17 9.21 12.60
N GLY A 352 12.44 9.58 12.62
CA GLY A 352 13.53 8.74 12.14
C GLY A 352 14.66 9.52 11.48
N TRP A 353 15.38 8.84 10.60
CA TRP A 353 16.62 9.33 9.98
C TRP A 353 16.55 9.24 8.47
N ILE A 354 17.05 10.27 7.82
CA ILE A 354 17.22 10.32 6.35
C ILE A 354 18.72 10.25 6.09
N VAL A 355 19.17 9.19 5.41
CA VAL A 355 20.60 8.97 5.13
C VAL A 355 20.95 9.43 3.73
N ASP A 356 22.14 9.99 3.57
CA ASP A 356 22.63 10.43 2.27
C ASP A 356 22.87 9.25 1.32
N SER A 357 22.97 9.56 0.04
CA SER A 357 23.11 8.57 -1.01
C SER A 357 23.92 9.12 -2.19
N GLN A 358 24.47 8.22 -2.99
CA GLN A 358 25.17 8.54 -4.22
C GLN A 358 24.32 8.17 -5.45
N PRO A 359 24.34 8.97 -6.53
CA PRO A 359 23.63 8.61 -7.76
C PRO A 359 24.12 7.31 -8.36
N TRP A 360 23.19 6.46 -8.80
CA TRP A 360 23.46 5.24 -9.55
C TRP A 360 22.64 5.23 -10.83
N TRP A 361 23.31 5.19 -12.00
CA TRP A 361 22.61 5.18 -13.29
C TRP A 361 22.00 3.82 -13.59
N ASN A 362 20.70 3.77 -13.80
CA ASN A 362 19.99 2.57 -14.23
C ASN A 362 19.89 2.56 -15.77
N PRO A 363 20.72 1.79 -16.48
CA PRO A 363 20.72 1.79 -17.94
C PRO A 363 19.47 1.17 -18.55
N LEU A 364 18.72 0.34 -17.79
CA LEU A 364 17.47 -0.28 -18.26
C LEU A 364 16.29 0.69 -18.24
N GLN A 365 16.33 1.67 -17.34
CA GLN A 365 15.28 2.67 -17.17
C GLN A 365 15.69 4.05 -17.70
N GLU A 366 16.96 4.20 -18.11
CA GLU A 366 17.54 5.48 -18.57
C GLU A 366 17.29 6.63 -17.57
N ALA A 367 17.44 6.31 -16.28
CA ALA A 367 17.18 7.22 -15.17
C ALA A 367 18.02 6.85 -13.95
N TRP A 368 18.12 7.74 -12.97
CA TRP A 368 18.90 7.54 -11.76
C TRP A 368 18.11 6.83 -10.67
N PHE A 369 18.73 5.86 -10.05
CA PHE A 369 18.56 5.43 -8.68
C PHE A 369 19.63 6.09 -7.79
N CYS A 370 19.67 5.72 -6.52
CA CYS A 370 20.77 6.04 -5.65
C CYS A 370 21.34 4.77 -4.97
N THR A 371 22.57 4.86 -4.50
CA THR A 371 23.16 3.90 -3.56
C THR A 371 23.21 4.56 -2.19
N PRO A 372 22.51 4.06 -1.16
CA PRO A 372 22.52 4.67 0.16
C PRO A 372 23.88 4.57 0.83
N SER A 373 24.25 5.58 1.63
CA SER A 373 25.52 5.67 2.33
C SER A 373 25.57 4.68 3.50
N VAL A 374 26.41 3.67 3.40
CA VAL A 374 26.66 2.70 4.50
C VAL A 374 27.07 3.43 5.78
N LYS A 375 27.96 4.44 5.68
CA LYS A 375 28.42 5.23 6.82
C LYS A 375 27.25 5.92 7.55
N ASP A 376 26.34 6.52 6.80
CA ASP A 376 25.24 7.28 7.39
C ASP A 376 24.16 6.35 7.94
N ILE A 377 23.96 5.17 7.34
CA ILE A 377 23.11 4.12 7.92
C ILE A 377 23.69 3.66 9.26
N VAL A 378 25.02 3.42 9.36
CA VAL A 378 25.70 3.06 10.64
C VAL A 378 25.49 4.16 11.67
N HIS A 379 25.63 5.43 11.30
CA HIS A 379 25.40 6.57 12.20
C HIS A 379 23.95 6.58 12.71
N ALA A 380 22.99 6.48 11.81
CA ALA A 380 21.55 6.45 12.15
C ALA A 380 21.18 5.26 13.05
N LEU A 381 21.78 4.08 12.82
CA LEU A 381 21.60 2.91 13.68
C LEU A 381 22.17 3.13 15.08
N ASN A 382 23.34 3.80 15.23
CA ASN A 382 23.90 4.15 16.54
C ASN A 382 23.00 5.14 17.29
N GLU A 383 22.50 6.19 16.63
CA GLU A 383 21.56 7.13 17.25
C GLU A 383 20.25 6.44 17.66
N ALA A 384 19.72 5.52 16.83
CA ALA A 384 18.55 4.73 17.16
C ALA A 384 18.80 3.83 18.38
N TYR A 385 19.98 3.21 18.46
CA TYR A 385 20.40 2.37 19.59
C TYR A 385 20.52 3.17 20.90
N GLU A 386 21.12 4.35 20.87
CA GLU A 386 21.24 5.23 22.04
C GLU A 386 19.85 5.73 22.49
N ARG A 387 18.99 6.04 21.52
CA ARG A 387 17.63 6.55 21.80
C ARG A 387 16.71 5.45 22.36
N ARG A 388 16.81 4.21 21.92
CA ARG A 388 15.98 3.04 22.31
C ARG A 388 14.49 3.38 22.47
N THR A 389 13.91 4.04 21.48
CA THR A 389 12.51 4.47 21.53
C THR A 389 11.62 3.27 21.23
N LYS A 390 10.97 2.73 22.26
CA LYS A 390 10.03 1.60 22.10
C LYS A 390 8.70 2.00 21.45
N HIS A 391 8.35 3.28 21.45
CA HIS A 391 7.12 3.80 20.87
C HIS A 391 7.24 5.29 20.62
N SER A 392 7.13 5.70 19.38
CA SER A 392 7.15 7.11 18.97
C SER A 392 5.75 7.63 18.71
N ALA A 393 5.22 8.46 19.60
CA ALA A 393 3.96 9.17 19.37
C ALA A 393 4.02 10.09 18.14
N LYS A 394 5.19 10.69 17.88
CA LYS A 394 5.43 11.55 16.71
C LYS A 394 5.28 10.77 15.40
N ALA A 395 5.78 9.53 15.35
CA ALA A 395 5.63 8.65 14.20
C ALA A 395 4.14 8.31 13.95
N VAL A 396 3.40 7.94 15.01
CA VAL A 396 1.97 7.63 14.94
C VAL A 396 1.15 8.83 14.47
N GLU A 397 1.39 10.00 15.03
CA GLU A 397 0.71 11.24 14.65
C GLU A 397 0.95 11.54 13.16
N PHE A 398 2.20 11.48 12.70
CA PHE A 398 2.54 11.67 11.30
C PHE A 398 1.86 10.65 10.39
N ALA A 399 1.91 9.37 10.72
CA ALA A 399 1.32 8.31 9.92
C ALA A 399 -0.22 8.41 9.84
N SER A 400 -0.88 9.05 10.81
CA SER A 400 -2.34 9.20 10.83
C SER A 400 -2.90 9.93 9.62
N GLN A 401 -2.12 10.81 8.97
CA GLN A 401 -2.51 11.49 7.73
C GLN A 401 -2.64 10.52 6.54
N TYR A 402 -2.01 9.35 6.62
CA TYR A 402 -2.06 8.29 5.61
C TYR A 402 -3.06 7.18 5.96
N SER A 403 -3.92 7.35 6.99
CA SER A 403 -4.96 6.33 7.23
C SER A 403 -5.80 6.09 5.98
N ALA A 404 -6.09 4.83 5.67
CA ALA A 404 -6.78 4.46 4.43
C ALA A 404 -8.15 5.15 4.30
N GLU A 405 -8.85 5.39 5.42
CA GLU A 405 -10.11 6.15 5.43
C GLU A 405 -9.91 7.61 4.99
N ARG A 406 -8.90 8.28 5.58
CA ARG A 406 -8.58 9.67 5.26
C ARG A 406 -8.12 9.82 3.81
N VAL A 407 -7.21 8.94 3.37
CA VAL A 407 -6.73 8.93 1.98
C VAL A 407 -7.89 8.72 1.00
N PHE A 408 -8.79 7.79 1.28
CA PHE A 408 -9.94 7.56 0.43
C PHE A 408 -10.87 8.77 0.37
N LYS A 409 -11.15 9.39 1.51
CA LYS A 409 -12.05 10.54 1.61
C LYS A 409 -11.47 11.81 0.96
N GLU A 410 -10.19 12.10 1.23
CA GLU A 410 -9.55 13.37 0.85
C GLU A 410 -9.00 13.37 -0.58
N TYR A 411 -8.56 12.20 -1.10
CA TYR A 411 -7.92 12.10 -2.42
C TYR A 411 -8.77 11.30 -3.40
N TRP A 412 -9.13 10.06 -3.11
CA TRP A 412 -9.84 9.21 -4.07
C TRP A 412 -11.22 9.75 -4.45
N LYS A 413 -12.05 10.11 -3.49
CA LYS A 413 -13.42 10.60 -3.79
C LYS A 413 -13.45 11.84 -4.70
N PRO A 414 -12.64 12.90 -4.47
CA PRO A 414 -12.59 14.04 -5.39
C PRO A 414 -12.12 13.65 -6.79
N ILE A 415 -11.08 12.82 -6.90
CA ILE A 415 -10.55 12.37 -8.20
C ILE A 415 -11.61 11.59 -8.97
N LEU A 416 -12.27 10.62 -8.35
CA LEU A 416 -13.28 9.79 -9.03
C LEU A 416 -14.49 10.59 -9.54
N ARG A 417 -14.86 11.69 -8.88
CA ARG A 417 -15.92 12.60 -9.35
C ARG A 417 -15.60 13.25 -10.68
N THR A 418 -14.34 13.43 -11.03
CA THR A 418 -13.95 13.99 -12.33
C THR A 418 -14.20 13.02 -13.48
N PHE A 419 -14.43 11.73 -13.19
CA PHE A 419 -14.70 10.67 -14.16
C PHE A 419 -16.16 10.23 -14.21
N ALA A 420 -17.03 10.68 -13.28
CA ALA A 420 -18.42 10.27 -13.14
C ALA A 420 -19.36 10.85 -14.24
#